data_6481caeb367c5f0b7f89b90fa3c5396d
#
_entry.id   6481caeb367c5f0b7f89b90fa3c5396d
#
_cell.length_a   1.000
_cell.length_b   1.000
_cell.length_c   1.000
_cell.angle_alpha   90.00
_cell.angle_beta   90.00
_cell.angle_gamma   90.00
#
_symmetry.space_group_name_H-M   'P 1'
#
loop_
_entity.id
_entity.type
_entity.pdbx_description
1 polymer ?
#
loop_
_entity_poly.entity_id
_entity_poly.type
_entity_poly.pdbx_seq_one_letter_code
_entity_poly.pdbx_strand_id
1 'polypeptide(L)'
;MRDITLCHPRLQRIASAWIKACATEGISVAISETFRTVAEQDALYAQGRTKPGNIVTNAKGSSYRSQHQWGIAFDFYLKMDVDGDGKISDDAYNDSKGHFKKAAELAKALGLAWGGDWKSIVDKPHLYLPEWGSTPTALIQQFGTPEQFMKTWLPEQIKTGWQQEDGGWRFYFRDGSGKYVVNAWYRDEDKWYWFDGAGMMVHNTWYIYNGGWYYLGDDGVMRTGLQTVSGKWYYLDDTGRMATEPVVLTPDQDGALQYLGLRQ
;
A
#
# COMPACT_ATOMS: atom_id res chain seq x y z
N MET A 1 9.17 -15.18 13.29
CA MET A 1 7.85 -14.58 13.55
C MET A 1 7.34 -14.12 12.20
N ARG A 2 6.22 -14.62 11.73
CA ARG A 2 5.66 -14.21 10.45
C ARG A 2 5.03 -12.81 10.58
N ASP A 3 5.03 -12.07 9.48
CA ASP A 3 4.62 -10.67 9.47
C ASP A 3 3.09 -10.55 9.41
N ILE A 4 2.47 -10.04 10.49
CA ILE A 4 1.02 -9.80 10.55
C ILE A 4 0.59 -8.67 9.59
N THR A 5 1.51 -7.81 9.13
CA THR A 5 1.18 -6.71 8.21
C THR A 5 0.75 -7.19 6.82
N LEU A 6 1.02 -8.45 6.48
CA LEU A 6 0.54 -9.11 5.26
C LEU A 6 -0.91 -9.61 5.37
N CYS A 7 -1.53 -9.50 6.54
CA CYS A 7 -2.91 -9.90 6.76
C CYS A 7 -3.89 -8.74 6.58
N HIS A 8 -5.18 -9.06 6.56
CA HIS A 8 -6.26 -8.09 6.45
C HIS A 8 -6.15 -6.99 7.52
N PRO A 9 -6.31 -5.69 7.21
CA PRO A 9 -6.09 -4.58 8.15
C PRO A 9 -6.90 -4.68 9.44
N ARG A 10 -8.13 -5.22 9.38
CA ARG A 10 -8.93 -5.47 10.57
C ARG A 10 -8.29 -6.54 11.46
N LEU A 11 -7.75 -7.63 10.87
CA LEU A 11 -7.06 -8.68 11.62
C LEU A 11 -5.83 -8.14 12.34
N GLN A 12 -5.05 -7.27 11.68
CA GLN A 12 -3.88 -6.61 12.28
C GLN A 12 -4.27 -5.79 13.51
N ARG A 13 -5.34 -4.98 13.42
CA ARG A 13 -5.82 -4.16 14.55
C ARG A 13 -6.30 -5.03 15.71
N ILE A 14 -7.06 -6.09 15.42
CA ILE A 14 -7.58 -6.99 16.46
C ILE A 14 -6.43 -7.78 17.11
N ALA A 15 -5.47 -8.28 16.33
CA ALA A 15 -4.29 -8.98 16.85
C ALA A 15 -3.50 -8.09 17.83
N SER A 16 -3.32 -6.82 17.50
CA SER A 16 -2.64 -5.85 18.38
C SER A 16 -3.40 -5.62 19.69
N ALA A 17 -4.73 -5.46 19.61
CA ALA A 17 -5.59 -5.29 20.78
C ALA A 17 -5.62 -6.57 21.64
N TRP A 18 -5.67 -7.74 21.02
CA TRP A 18 -5.68 -9.03 21.66
C TRP A 18 -4.38 -9.30 22.45
N ILE A 19 -3.21 -9.02 21.88
CA ILE A 19 -1.93 -9.17 22.61
C ILE A 19 -1.94 -8.31 23.88
N LYS A 20 -2.46 -7.07 23.81
CA LYS A 20 -2.59 -6.18 24.97
C LYS A 20 -3.58 -6.74 26.01
N ALA A 21 -4.73 -7.25 25.56
CA ALA A 21 -5.73 -7.85 26.44
C ALA A 21 -5.17 -9.08 27.17
N CYS A 22 -4.45 -9.95 26.46
CA CYS A 22 -3.76 -11.10 27.08
C CYS A 22 -2.74 -10.64 28.12
N ALA A 23 -1.92 -9.64 27.81
CA ALA A 23 -0.94 -9.12 28.73
C ALA A 23 -1.57 -8.52 30.01
N THR A 24 -2.72 -7.86 29.90
CA THR A 24 -3.49 -7.35 31.06
C THR A 24 -3.96 -8.47 31.97
N GLU A 25 -4.28 -9.65 31.43
CA GLU A 25 -4.66 -10.85 32.18
C GLU A 25 -3.44 -11.69 32.60
N GLY A 26 -2.24 -11.18 32.46
CA GLY A 26 -1.01 -11.87 32.82
C GLY A 26 -0.62 -13.01 31.86
N ILE A 27 -1.21 -13.06 30.68
CA ILE A 27 -0.98 -14.10 29.67
C ILE A 27 -0.06 -13.57 28.59
N SER A 28 1.16 -14.11 28.49
CA SER A 28 2.09 -13.79 27.42
C SER A 28 1.83 -14.68 26.21
N VAL A 29 1.52 -14.07 25.08
CA VAL A 29 1.24 -14.75 23.81
C VAL A 29 2.16 -14.27 22.70
N ALA A 30 2.34 -15.10 21.68
CA ALA A 30 3.01 -14.71 20.44
C ALA A 30 2.30 -15.30 19.22
N ILE A 31 2.39 -14.60 18.09
CA ILE A 31 1.86 -15.05 16.80
C ILE A 31 2.92 -15.91 16.11
N SER A 32 2.56 -17.10 15.65
CA SER A 32 3.45 -18.06 14.98
C SER A 32 3.27 -18.09 13.48
N GLU A 33 2.04 -18.09 12.98
CA GLU A 33 1.69 -18.12 11.55
C GLU A 33 0.73 -16.99 11.21
N THR A 34 0.89 -16.43 10.00
CA THR A 34 0.05 -15.35 9.48
C THR A 34 -0.34 -15.62 8.04
N PHE A 35 -0.15 -14.67 7.11
CA PHE A 35 -0.36 -14.90 5.68
C PHE A 35 0.56 -16.03 5.17
N ARG A 36 0.02 -16.85 4.27
CA ARG A 36 0.72 -17.99 3.67
C ARG A 36 0.52 -18.02 2.17
N THR A 37 1.61 -18.03 1.42
CA THR A 37 1.59 -18.15 -0.04
C THR A 37 1.16 -19.54 -0.50
N VAL A 38 0.81 -19.70 -1.79
CA VAL A 38 0.52 -21.00 -2.41
C VAL A 38 1.68 -21.97 -2.22
N ALA A 39 2.92 -21.51 -2.46
CA ALA A 39 4.12 -22.35 -2.35
C ALA A 39 4.37 -22.83 -0.91
N GLU A 40 4.15 -21.99 0.09
CA GLU A 40 4.28 -22.35 1.50
C GLU A 40 3.19 -23.34 1.93
N GLN A 41 1.95 -23.14 1.45
CA GLN A 41 0.85 -24.06 1.71
C GLN A 41 1.10 -25.44 1.05
N ASP A 42 1.63 -25.49 -0.16
CA ASP A 42 2.00 -26.72 -0.84
C ASP A 42 3.16 -27.44 -0.14
N ALA A 43 4.12 -26.69 0.42
CA ALA A 43 5.19 -27.27 1.23
C ALA A 43 4.67 -27.95 2.49
N LEU A 44 3.69 -27.34 3.17
CA LEU A 44 3.00 -27.97 4.31
C LEU A 44 2.13 -29.14 3.90
N TYR A 45 1.45 -29.08 2.76
CA TYR A 45 0.67 -30.19 2.23
C TYR A 45 1.52 -31.40 1.85
N ALA A 46 2.75 -31.20 1.40
CA ALA A 46 3.70 -32.24 1.06
C ALA A 46 4.22 -33.00 2.32
N GLN A 47 4.22 -32.36 3.49
CA GLN A 47 4.66 -32.95 4.75
C GLN A 47 3.77 -34.12 5.14
N GLY A 48 4.36 -35.25 5.48
CA GLY A 48 3.66 -36.52 5.79
C GLY A 48 3.05 -37.24 4.57
N ARG A 49 3.28 -36.69 3.33
CA ARG A 49 2.82 -37.32 2.07
C ARG A 49 3.99 -37.63 1.13
N THR A 50 4.66 -36.60 0.66
CA THR A 50 5.83 -36.69 -0.24
C THR A 50 7.11 -36.24 0.43
N LYS A 51 7.02 -35.62 1.60
CA LYS A 51 8.13 -35.25 2.48
C LYS A 51 7.96 -35.88 3.86
N PRO A 52 9.06 -36.14 4.60
CA PRO A 52 8.99 -36.67 5.97
C PRO A 52 8.17 -35.75 6.91
N GLY A 53 7.61 -36.33 7.97
CA GLY A 53 6.86 -35.61 9.01
C GLY A 53 5.40 -36.06 9.11
N ASN A 54 4.64 -35.42 9.98
CA ASN A 54 3.21 -35.67 10.15
C ASN A 54 2.40 -34.83 9.18
N ILE A 55 1.21 -35.29 8.80
CA ILE A 55 0.25 -34.47 8.02
C ILE A 55 -0.24 -33.32 8.91
N VAL A 56 0.02 -32.09 8.48
CA VAL A 56 -0.32 -30.90 9.23
C VAL A 56 -1.43 -30.06 8.55
N THR A 57 -1.79 -30.38 7.32
CA THR A 57 -2.88 -29.74 6.59
C THR A 57 -3.47 -30.66 5.52
N ASN A 58 -4.78 -30.52 5.27
CA ASN A 58 -5.46 -31.18 4.16
C ASN A 58 -5.71 -30.21 2.98
N ALA A 59 -5.39 -28.94 3.12
CA ALA A 59 -5.55 -27.94 2.08
C ALA A 59 -4.30 -27.87 1.20
N LYS A 60 -4.46 -28.14 -0.11
CA LYS A 60 -3.44 -27.89 -1.14
C LYS A 60 -3.34 -26.39 -1.40
N GLY A 61 -2.15 -25.89 -1.72
CA GLY A 61 -1.95 -24.46 -1.99
C GLY A 61 -2.85 -23.93 -3.11
N SER A 62 -2.91 -24.64 -4.23
CA SER A 62 -3.77 -24.26 -5.37
C SER A 62 -5.28 -24.35 -5.11
N SER A 63 -5.70 -24.95 -3.98
CA SER A 63 -7.12 -25.04 -3.62
C SER A 63 -7.67 -23.80 -2.93
N TYR A 64 -6.79 -22.91 -2.42
CA TYR A 64 -7.14 -21.73 -1.63
C TYR A 64 -8.03 -21.99 -0.40
N ARG A 65 -8.01 -23.22 0.12
CA ARG A 65 -8.88 -23.65 1.24
C ARG A 65 -8.31 -23.38 2.63
N SER A 66 -7.15 -22.74 2.73
CA SER A 66 -6.58 -22.28 3.99
C SER A 66 -6.89 -20.81 4.22
N GLN A 67 -7.44 -20.44 5.38
CA GLN A 67 -7.72 -19.05 5.78
C GLN A 67 -6.45 -18.19 5.82
N HIS A 68 -5.29 -18.78 6.10
CA HIS A 68 -3.98 -18.13 6.04
C HIS A 68 -3.66 -17.59 4.64
N GLN A 69 -4.07 -18.29 3.57
CA GLN A 69 -3.84 -17.82 2.20
C GLN A 69 -4.64 -16.56 1.86
N TRP A 70 -5.72 -16.33 2.58
CA TRP A 70 -6.58 -15.14 2.43
C TRP A 70 -6.19 -13.99 3.37
N GLY A 71 -5.18 -14.20 4.22
CA GLY A 71 -4.75 -13.18 5.21
C GLY A 71 -5.80 -12.87 6.27
N ILE A 72 -6.73 -13.78 6.53
CA ILE A 72 -7.84 -13.60 7.50
C ILE A 72 -7.67 -14.41 8.78
N ALA A 73 -6.54 -15.09 8.94
CA ALA A 73 -6.24 -15.91 10.12
C ALA A 73 -4.79 -15.74 10.57
N PHE A 74 -4.56 -16.01 11.83
CA PHE A 74 -3.23 -16.22 12.39
C PHE A 74 -3.27 -17.33 13.44
N ASP A 75 -2.13 -17.98 13.65
CA ASP A 75 -1.94 -18.95 14.73
C ASP A 75 -1.14 -18.30 15.86
N PHE A 76 -1.40 -18.74 17.10
CA PHE A 76 -0.72 -18.23 18.29
C PHE A 76 -0.20 -19.36 19.20
N TYR A 77 0.69 -18.99 20.07
CA TYR A 77 1.21 -19.85 21.13
C TYR A 77 1.45 -19.04 22.41
N LEU A 78 1.52 -19.75 23.55
CA LEU A 78 1.90 -19.15 24.82
C LEU A 78 3.42 -18.92 24.85
N LYS A 79 3.83 -17.74 25.30
CA LYS A 79 5.24 -17.36 25.51
C LYS A 79 5.47 -17.10 26.97
N MET A 80 5.19 -18.11 27.79
CA MET A 80 5.32 -18.06 29.25
C MET A 80 5.58 -19.47 29.78
N ASP A 81 6.21 -19.56 30.95
CA ASP A 81 6.35 -20.79 31.74
C ASP A 81 5.02 -21.06 32.42
N VAL A 82 4.28 -22.09 31.96
CA VAL A 82 2.95 -22.44 32.48
C VAL A 82 3.03 -23.39 33.65
N ASP A 83 3.94 -24.35 33.63
CA ASP A 83 4.03 -25.37 34.67
C ASP A 83 5.01 -25.02 35.80
N GLY A 84 5.89 -24.04 35.60
CA GLY A 84 6.83 -23.54 36.62
C GLY A 84 8.17 -24.26 36.62
N ASP A 85 8.52 -24.98 35.53
CA ASP A 85 9.79 -25.73 35.43
C ASP A 85 10.97 -24.84 34.96
N GLY A 86 10.72 -23.56 34.68
CA GLY A 86 11.71 -22.57 34.21
C GLY A 86 11.91 -22.58 32.70
N LYS A 87 11.14 -23.37 31.92
CA LYS A 87 11.22 -23.40 30.46
C LYS A 87 9.92 -22.87 29.84
N ILE A 88 10.07 -22.08 28.78
CA ILE A 88 8.96 -21.51 28.02
C ILE A 88 8.68 -22.32 26.75
N SER A 89 9.67 -23.06 26.24
CA SER A 89 9.61 -23.67 24.90
C SER A 89 8.69 -24.87 24.82
N ASP A 90 8.49 -25.61 25.91
CA ASP A 90 7.61 -26.76 26.02
C ASP A 90 6.18 -26.40 26.41
N ASP A 91 5.95 -25.18 26.86
CA ASP A 91 4.65 -24.65 27.27
C ASP A 91 3.87 -23.94 26.16
N ALA A 92 4.40 -23.91 24.96
CA ALA A 92 3.79 -23.14 23.84
C ALA A 92 2.30 -23.49 23.63
N TYR A 93 1.88 -24.72 23.89
CA TYR A 93 0.50 -25.21 23.75
C TYR A 93 -0.04 -25.83 25.03
N ASN A 94 0.61 -25.60 26.17
CA ASN A 94 0.20 -26.11 27.47
C ASN A 94 -1.03 -25.37 27.99
N ASP A 95 -2.15 -26.03 28.08
CA ASP A 95 -3.42 -25.46 28.58
C ASP A 95 -3.80 -26.01 29.98
N SER A 96 -2.85 -26.57 30.71
CA SER A 96 -3.10 -27.18 32.04
C SER A 96 -3.66 -26.20 33.07
N LYS A 97 -3.31 -24.91 32.92
CA LYS A 97 -3.83 -23.82 33.77
C LYS A 97 -4.92 -22.97 33.04
N GLY A 98 -5.38 -23.37 31.84
CA GLY A 98 -6.45 -22.70 31.10
C GLY A 98 -6.02 -21.38 30.42
N HIS A 99 -4.73 -21.05 30.41
CA HIS A 99 -4.23 -19.79 29.82
C HIS A 99 -4.45 -19.75 28.31
N PHE A 100 -4.28 -20.88 27.62
CA PHE A 100 -4.47 -20.98 26.18
C PHE A 100 -5.92 -20.73 25.79
N LYS A 101 -6.86 -21.38 26.49
CA LYS A 101 -8.30 -21.20 26.32
C LYS A 101 -8.71 -19.74 26.64
N LYS A 102 -8.21 -19.18 27.75
CA LYS A 102 -8.49 -17.79 28.14
C LYS A 102 -8.01 -16.79 27.07
N ALA A 103 -6.83 -17.00 26.50
CA ALA A 103 -6.34 -16.16 25.39
C ALA A 103 -7.26 -16.22 24.16
N ALA A 104 -7.78 -17.42 23.83
CA ALA A 104 -8.75 -17.58 22.75
C ALA A 104 -10.09 -16.89 23.05
N GLU A 105 -10.59 -16.95 24.29
CA GLU A 105 -11.80 -16.26 24.73
C GLU A 105 -11.66 -14.73 24.64
N LEU A 106 -10.50 -14.18 24.99
CA LEU A 106 -10.20 -12.76 24.80
C LEU A 106 -10.20 -12.38 23.32
N ALA A 107 -9.69 -13.23 22.43
CA ALA A 107 -9.78 -12.99 20.98
C ALA A 107 -11.23 -12.99 20.48
N LYS A 108 -12.05 -13.91 20.97
CA LYS A 108 -13.49 -13.97 20.65
C LYS A 108 -14.23 -12.73 21.13
N ALA A 109 -13.92 -12.21 22.30
CA ALA A 109 -14.49 -10.96 22.82
C ALA A 109 -14.14 -9.73 21.94
N LEU A 110 -13.03 -9.78 21.21
CA LEU A 110 -12.59 -8.77 20.25
C LEU A 110 -13.13 -8.98 18.83
N GLY A 111 -13.93 -10.02 18.61
CA GLY A 111 -14.59 -10.30 17.34
C GLY A 111 -13.85 -11.28 16.42
N LEU A 112 -12.88 -12.04 16.91
CA LEU A 112 -12.34 -13.20 16.22
C LEU A 112 -13.16 -14.46 16.52
N ALA A 113 -13.04 -15.45 15.64
CA ALA A 113 -13.46 -16.82 15.91
C ALA A 113 -12.24 -17.70 16.19
N TRP A 114 -12.47 -18.83 16.82
CA TRP A 114 -11.44 -19.74 17.28
C TRP A 114 -11.60 -21.14 16.68
N GLY A 115 -10.53 -21.68 16.10
CA GLY A 115 -10.49 -23.04 15.56
C GLY A 115 -10.64 -24.12 16.63
N GLY A 116 -10.41 -23.78 17.91
CA GLY A 116 -10.71 -24.67 19.05
C GLY A 116 -12.20 -24.98 19.25
N ASP A 117 -13.10 -24.17 18.68
CA ASP A 117 -14.56 -24.41 18.70
C ASP A 117 -15.03 -25.31 17.54
N TRP A 118 -14.15 -25.67 16.60
CA TRP A 118 -14.53 -26.53 15.47
C TRP A 118 -14.84 -27.97 15.91
N LYS A 119 -15.86 -28.54 15.28
CA LYS A 119 -16.35 -29.89 15.67
C LYS A 119 -15.59 -31.05 15.02
N SER A 120 -15.05 -30.84 13.82
CA SER A 120 -14.43 -31.92 13.03
C SER A 120 -12.91 -31.96 13.14
N ILE A 121 -12.25 -30.84 13.12
CA ILE A 121 -10.79 -30.69 13.25
C ILE A 121 -10.55 -29.53 14.22
N VAL A 122 -10.28 -29.88 15.49
CA VAL A 122 -9.99 -28.90 16.52
C VAL A 122 -8.60 -28.28 16.25
N ASP A 123 -8.54 -27.01 15.97
CA ASP A 123 -7.30 -26.26 15.72
C ASP A 123 -7.14 -25.17 16.78
N LYS A 124 -6.58 -25.52 17.91
CA LYS A 124 -6.47 -24.64 19.08
C LYS A 124 -5.63 -23.35 18.82
N PRO A 125 -4.50 -23.40 18.08
CA PRO A 125 -3.75 -22.20 17.75
C PRO A 125 -4.50 -21.18 16.90
N HIS A 126 -5.50 -21.60 16.12
CA HIS A 126 -6.07 -20.86 15.01
C HIS A 126 -7.11 -19.82 15.43
N LEU A 127 -6.84 -18.55 15.15
CA LEU A 127 -7.76 -17.42 15.31
C LEU A 127 -8.03 -16.77 13.95
N TYR A 128 -9.29 -16.43 13.65
CA TYR A 128 -9.65 -15.92 12.33
C TYR A 128 -10.81 -14.93 12.36
N LEU A 129 -10.94 -14.15 11.27
CA LEU A 129 -12.08 -13.25 11.03
C LEU A 129 -13.30 -14.09 10.61
N PRO A 130 -14.43 -14.05 11.35
CA PRO A 130 -15.59 -14.93 11.12
C PRO A 130 -16.52 -14.52 9.97
N GLU A 131 -16.35 -13.33 9.38
CA GLU A 131 -17.27 -12.77 8.39
C GLU A 131 -17.47 -13.65 7.15
N TRP A 132 -16.45 -14.42 6.82
CA TRP A 132 -16.47 -15.31 5.65
C TRP A 132 -16.66 -16.79 6.04
N GLY A 133 -17.05 -17.05 7.32
CA GLY A 133 -17.29 -18.38 7.85
C GLY A 133 -16.04 -19.10 8.33
N SER A 134 -16.20 -20.35 8.77
CA SER A 134 -15.11 -21.19 9.27
C SER A 134 -14.22 -21.78 8.16
N THR A 135 -14.58 -21.58 6.90
CA THR A 135 -13.80 -22.00 5.72
C THR A 135 -13.79 -20.89 4.67
N PRO A 136 -12.77 -20.81 3.78
CA PRO A 136 -12.72 -19.78 2.74
C PRO A 136 -13.71 -19.98 1.58
N THR A 137 -14.73 -20.83 1.71
CA THR A 137 -15.64 -21.13 0.60
C THR A 137 -16.33 -19.89 0.03
N ALA A 138 -16.81 -19.00 0.88
CA ALA A 138 -17.42 -17.74 0.45
C ALA A 138 -16.43 -16.83 -0.30
N LEU A 139 -15.19 -16.73 0.18
CA LEU A 139 -14.12 -15.96 -0.48
C LEU A 139 -13.77 -16.54 -1.85
N ILE A 140 -13.64 -17.86 -1.96
CA ILE A 140 -13.39 -18.54 -3.25
C ILE A 140 -14.52 -18.24 -4.24
N GLN A 141 -15.78 -18.31 -3.80
CA GLN A 141 -16.93 -18.04 -4.63
C GLN A 141 -17.01 -16.58 -5.09
N GLN A 142 -16.68 -15.64 -4.20
CA GLN A 142 -16.81 -14.21 -4.47
C GLN A 142 -15.62 -13.64 -5.24
N PHE A 143 -14.40 -14.05 -4.92
CA PHE A 143 -13.17 -13.42 -5.43
C PHE A 143 -12.31 -14.35 -6.30
N GLY A 144 -12.53 -15.66 -6.24
CA GLY A 144 -11.76 -16.67 -6.98
C GLY A 144 -10.38 -16.91 -6.37
N THR A 145 -9.57 -15.87 -6.14
CA THR A 145 -8.21 -15.99 -5.59
C THR A 145 -7.95 -15.01 -4.45
N PRO A 146 -7.00 -15.35 -3.54
CA PRO A 146 -6.58 -14.43 -2.47
C PRO A 146 -6.12 -13.08 -2.98
N GLU A 147 -5.41 -13.00 -4.10
CA GLU A 147 -4.90 -11.76 -4.67
C GLU A 147 -6.04 -10.80 -5.06
N GLN A 148 -7.15 -11.32 -5.58
CA GLN A 148 -8.32 -10.48 -5.90
C GLN A 148 -8.98 -9.94 -4.64
N PHE A 149 -9.08 -10.76 -3.59
CA PHE A 149 -9.57 -10.32 -2.29
C PHE A 149 -8.65 -9.27 -1.65
N MET A 150 -7.33 -9.48 -1.69
CA MET A 150 -6.35 -8.56 -1.13
C MET A 150 -6.42 -7.16 -1.77
N LYS A 151 -6.75 -7.05 -3.05
CA LYS A 151 -6.98 -5.76 -3.71
C LYS A 151 -8.13 -4.96 -3.08
N THR A 152 -9.08 -5.59 -2.41
CA THR A 152 -10.22 -4.89 -1.79
C THR A 152 -9.88 -4.20 -0.48
N TRP A 153 -8.77 -4.56 0.16
CA TRP A 153 -8.39 -4.04 1.47
C TRP A 153 -6.93 -3.56 1.57
N LEU A 154 -6.10 -3.91 0.61
CA LEU A 154 -4.85 -3.18 0.46
C LEU A 154 -5.22 -1.74 0.06
N PRO A 155 -4.73 -0.71 0.75
CA PRO A 155 -4.93 0.64 0.28
C PRO A 155 -4.42 0.67 -1.18
N GLU A 156 -5.23 1.20 -2.11
CA GLU A 156 -4.69 1.65 -3.38
C GLU A 156 -3.43 2.44 -3.03
N GLN A 157 -2.31 2.11 -3.65
CA GLN A 157 -1.10 2.88 -3.42
C GLN A 157 -1.46 4.31 -3.77
N ILE A 158 -1.56 5.17 -2.75
CA ILE A 158 -1.92 6.57 -2.95
C ILE A 158 -0.87 7.14 -3.90
N LYS A 159 -1.30 7.45 -5.11
CA LYS A 159 -0.42 8.04 -6.11
C LYS A 159 0.14 9.33 -5.57
N THR A 160 1.44 9.55 -5.76
CA THR A 160 2.13 10.77 -5.36
C THR A 160 3.12 11.17 -6.44
N GLY A 161 3.36 12.49 -6.58
CA GLY A 161 4.25 13.01 -7.61
C GLY A 161 3.75 12.76 -9.03
N TRP A 162 4.65 12.74 -9.98
CA TRP A 162 4.35 12.54 -11.39
C TRP A 162 3.88 11.11 -11.67
N GLN A 163 2.75 10.98 -12.34
CA GLN A 163 2.18 9.72 -12.79
C GLN A 163 1.79 9.82 -14.25
N GLN A 164 2.24 8.85 -15.05
CA GLN A 164 1.77 8.70 -16.42
C GLN A 164 0.47 7.90 -16.41
N GLU A 165 -0.56 8.41 -17.07
CA GLU A 165 -1.88 7.81 -17.16
C GLU A 165 -2.38 7.82 -18.61
N ASP A 166 -3.50 7.18 -18.86
CA ASP A 166 -4.16 7.22 -20.16
C ASP A 166 -4.52 8.69 -20.47
N GLY A 167 -3.87 9.27 -21.48
CA GLY A 167 -4.08 10.66 -21.91
C GLY A 167 -2.98 11.63 -21.49
N GLY A 168 -1.97 11.25 -20.71
CA GLY A 168 -0.84 12.12 -20.39
C GLY A 168 -0.30 12.00 -18.97
N TRP A 169 0.31 13.08 -18.50
CA TRP A 169 0.90 13.16 -17.17
C TRP A 169 -0.01 13.89 -16.20
N ARG A 170 -0.10 13.39 -14.93
CA ARG A 170 -0.70 14.07 -13.78
C ARG A 170 0.33 14.26 -12.68
N PHE A 171 0.12 15.27 -11.85
CA PHE A 171 0.89 15.46 -10.62
C PHE A 171 -0.01 15.31 -9.40
N TYR A 172 0.23 14.25 -8.64
CA TYR A 172 -0.45 13.96 -7.38
C TYR A 172 0.27 14.64 -6.22
N PHE A 173 -0.49 15.27 -5.31
CA PHE A 173 0.10 15.89 -4.13
C PHE A 173 0.85 14.87 -3.27
N ARG A 174 2.01 15.30 -2.74
CA ARG A 174 2.86 14.44 -1.91
C ARG A 174 2.40 14.40 -0.44
N ASP A 175 1.19 14.84 -0.13
CA ASP A 175 0.57 14.91 1.19
C ASP A 175 -0.20 13.64 1.59
N GLY A 176 -0.19 12.62 0.75
CA GLY A 176 -0.92 11.38 0.99
C GLY A 176 -2.43 11.46 0.77
N SER A 177 -2.94 12.57 0.21
CA SER A 177 -4.37 12.75 -0.06
C SER A 177 -4.90 11.97 -1.26
N GLY A 178 -4.01 11.54 -2.17
CA GLY A 178 -4.39 10.96 -3.46
C GLY A 178 -5.02 11.96 -4.43
N LYS A 179 -5.04 13.25 -4.08
CA LYS A 179 -5.51 14.33 -4.95
C LYS A 179 -4.40 14.77 -5.90
N TYR A 180 -4.77 15.33 -7.03
CA TYR A 180 -3.86 15.82 -8.06
C TYR A 180 -4.20 17.26 -8.47
N VAL A 181 -3.27 17.92 -9.16
CA VAL A 181 -3.43 19.29 -9.62
C VAL A 181 -4.46 19.33 -10.75
N VAL A 182 -5.39 20.29 -10.68
CA VAL A 182 -6.47 20.48 -11.68
C VAL A 182 -6.64 21.97 -11.94
N ASN A 183 -6.70 22.33 -13.21
CA ASN A 183 -6.96 23.71 -13.68
C ASN A 183 -6.11 24.76 -12.95
N ALA A 184 -4.81 24.49 -12.82
CA ALA A 184 -3.89 25.30 -12.03
C ALA A 184 -2.45 25.22 -12.54
N TRP A 185 -1.70 26.31 -12.29
CA TRP A 185 -0.26 26.28 -12.31
C TRP A 185 0.28 25.52 -11.10
N TYR A 186 1.31 24.72 -11.33
CA TYR A 186 2.01 24.03 -10.26
C TYR A 186 3.53 24.07 -10.48
N ARG A 187 4.27 24.36 -9.41
CA ARG A 187 5.73 24.40 -9.45
C ARG A 187 6.30 23.14 -8.80
N ASP A 188 7.07 22.37 -9.56
CA ASP A 188 7.81 21.22 -9.08
C ASP A 188 9.28 21.36 -9.53
N GLU A 189 10.24 21.18 -8.60
CA GLU A 189 11.68 21.28 -8.83
C GLU A 189 12.09 22.56 -9.62
N ASP A 190 11.57 23.71 -9.17
CA ASP A 190 11.80 25.04 -9.79
C ASP A 190 11.26 25.24 -11.21
N LYS A 191 10.49 24.31 -11.73
CA LYS A 191 9.83 24.38 -13.03
C LYS A 191 8.33 24.58 -12.87
N TRP A 192 7.73 25.41 -13.74
CA TRP A 192 6.29 25.63 -13.76
C TRP A 192 5.63 24.77 -14.82
N TYR A 193 4.49 24.18 -14.47
CA TYR A 193 3.64 23.36 -15.31
C TYR A 193 2.20 23.84 -15.22
N TRP A 194 1.44 23.69 -16.29
CA TRP A 194 0.00 23.92 -16.27
C TRP A 194 -0.75 22.59 -16.38
N PHE A 195 -1.76 22.42 -15.55
CA PHE A 195 -2.66 21.28 -15.59
C PHE A 195 -4.06 21.76 -15.98
N ASP A 196 -4.68 21.07 -16.94
CA ASP A 196 -6.01 21.39 -17.45
C ASP A 196 -7.13 21.02 -16.48
N GLY A 197 -8.40 21.22 -16.91
CA GLY A 197 -9.59 20.87 -16.12
C GLY A 197 -9.77 19.36 -15.87
N ALA A 198 -9.11 18.50 -16.64
CA ALA A 198 -9.05 17.06 -16.41
C ALA A 198 -7.84 16.67 -15.53
N GLY A 199 -7.00 17.62 -15.15
CA GLY A 199 -5.77 17.40 -14.39
C GLY A 199 -4.63 16.82 -15.23
N MET A 200 -4.68 16.97 -16.54
CA MET A 200 -3.60 16.56 -17.43
C MET A 200 -2.61 17.70 -17.64
N MET A 201 -1.32 17.36 -17.60
CA MET A 201 -0.26 18.32 -17.89
C MET A 201 -0.36 18.78 -19.36
N VAL A 202 -0.47 20.08 -19.55
CA VAL A 202 -0.47 20.68 -20.88
C VAL A 202 0.97 20.76 -21.39
N HIS A 203 1.23 20.39 -22.63
CA HIS A 203 2.55 20.41 -23.24
C HIS A 203 2.53 20.71 -24.72
N ASN A 204 3.66 21.14 -25.26
CA ASN A 204 3.90 21.44 -26.67
C ASN A 204 2.83 22.34 -27.29
N THR A 205 2.40 23.38 -26.56
CA THR A 205 1.33 24.29 -27.04
C THR A 205 1.39 25.66 -26.38
N TRP A 206 0.74 26.61 -27.03
CA TRP A 206 0.43 27.90 -26.44
C TRP A 206 -0.80 27.80 -25.56
N TYR A 207 -0.72 28.45 -24.41
CA TYR A 207 -1.82 28.48 -23.44
C TYR A 207 -2.11 29.91 -23.02
N ILE A 208 -3.39 30.30 -23.01
CA ILE A 208 -3.83 31.61 -22.54
C ILE A 208 -4.30 31.51 -21.08
N TYR A 209 -3.72 32.34 -20.22
CA TYR A 209 -4.11 32.45 -18.83
C TYR A 209 -4.11 33.91 -18.37
N ASN A 210 -5.21 34.36 -17.75
CA ASN A 210 -5.39 35.73 -17.27
C ASN A 210 -4.98 36.79 -18.31
N GLY A 211 -5.37 36.60 -19.58
CA GLY A 211 -5.08 37.51 -20.68
C GLY A 211 -3.62 37.53 -21.15
N GLY A 212 -2.76 36.62 -20.67
CA GLY A 212 -1.38 36.43 -21.13
C GLY A 212 -1.22 35.11 -21.88
N TRP A 213 -0.33 35.10 -22.87
CA TRP A 213 0.07 33.89 -23.57
C TRP A 213 1.32 33.31 -22.94
N TYR A 214 1.32 31.96 -22.74
CA TYR A 214 2.40 31.17 -22.21
C TYR A 214 2.70 30.02 -23.17
N TYR A 215 3.92 29.57 -23.25
CA TYR A 215 4.29 28.40 -24.05
C TYR A 215 4.77 27.27 -23.13
N LEU A 216 4.10 26.14 -23.20
CA LEU A 216 4.49 24.90 -22.52
C LEU A 216 5.28 24.06 -23.54
N GLY A 217 6.53 23.72 -23.20
CA GLY A 217 7.37 22.89 -24.06
C GLY A 217 6.84 21.46 -24.22
N ASP A 218 7.56 20.65 -24.96
CA ASP A 218 7.26 19.22 -25.14
C ASP A 218 7.34 18.42 -23.83
N ASP A 219 8.18 18.88 -22.90
CA ASP A 219 8.31 18.38 -21.53
C ASP A 219 7.27 18.96 -20.55
N GLY A 220 6.34 19.78 -21.02
CA GLY A 220 5.33 20.47 -20.22
C GLY A 220 5.84 21.68 -19.43
N VAL A 221 7.14 21.97 -19.44
CA VAL A 221 7.71 23.09 -18.69
C VAL A 221 7.35 24.41 -19.36
N MET A 222 6.86 25.36 -18.57
CA MET A 222 6.66 26.75 -18.99
C MET A 222 7.97 27.36 -19.45
N ARG A 223 8.00 27.87 -20.68
CA ARG A 223 9.18 28.51 -21.25
C ARG A 223 9.28 29.98 -20.84
N THR A 224 10.53 30.45 -20.75
CA THR A 224 10.90 31.83 -20.52
C THR A 224 12.00 32.25 -21.52
N GLY A 225 12.24 33.50 -21.67
CA GLY A 225 13.26 34.02 -22.58
C GLY A 225 12.89 33.88 -24.05
N LEU A 226 13.89 33.84 -24.93
CA LEU A 226 13.71 33.77 -26.37
C LEU A 226 13.42 32.31 -26.77
N GLN A 227 12.31 32.09 -27.44
CA GLN A 227 11.86 30.78 -27.90
C GLN A 227 11.58 30.81 -29.41
N THR A 228 11.89 29.67 -30.06
CA THR A 228 11.50 29.48 -31.48
C THR A 228 10.36 28.45 -31.50
N VAL A 229 9.21 28.89 -32.01
CA VAL A 229 8.03 28.02 -32.14
C VAL A 229 7.54 28.13 -33.58
N SER A 230 7.44 27.00 -34.28
CA SER A 230 7.01 26.96 -35.69
C SER A 230 7.78 27.94 -36.60
N GLY A 231 9.08 28.05 -36.39
CA GLY A 231 9.97 28.90 -37.18
C GLY A 231 9.87 30.38 -36.91
N LYS A 232 9.10 30.82 -35.89
CA LYS A 232 8.98 32.21 -35.46
C LYS A 232 9.60 32.37 -34.07
N TRP A 233 10.17 33.57 -33.85
CA TRP A 233 10.77 33.95 -32.56
C TRP A 233 9.76 34.67 -31.68
N TYR A 234 9.73 34.23 -30.40
CA TYR A 234 8.89 34.82 -29.36
C TYR A 234 9.73 35.11 -28.14
N TYR A 235 9.42 36.15 -27.42
CA TYR A 235 10.00 36.45 -26.13
C TYR A 235 8.96 36.25 -25.04
N LEU A 236 9.34 35.49 -24.03
CA LEU A 236 8.56 35.20 -22.83
C LEU A 236 9.35 35.77 -21.63
N ASP A 237 8.72 36.64 -20.86
CA ASP A 237 9.37 37.26 -19.68
C ASP A 237 9.66 36.24 -18.56
N ASP A 238 10.20 36.71 -17.45
CA ASP A 238 10.56 35.86 -16.30
C ASP A 238 9.36 35.15 -15.68
N THR A 239 8.16 35.67 -15.90
CA THR A 239 6.90 35.05 -15.47
C THR A 239 6.36 34.05 -16.49
N GLY A 240 7.02 33.90 -17.63
CA GLY A 240 6.61 33.08 -18.77
C GLY A 240 5.59 33.74 -19.69
N ARG A 241 5.23 34.98 -19.46
CA ARG A 241 4.25 35.69 -20.29
C ARG A 241 4.88 36.19 -21.58
N MET A 242 4.24 35.92 -22.71
CA MET A 242 4.69 36.39 -24.03
C MET A 242 4.62 37.89 -24.12
N ALA A 243 5.72 38.53 -24.53
CA ALA A 243 5.78 39.94 -24.81
C ALA A 243 4.92 40.28 -26.05
N THR A 244 4.09 41.31 -25.93
CA THR A 244 3.27 41.86 -27.02
C THR A 244 3.74 43.26 -27.45
N GLU A 245 4.64 43.84 -26.66
CA GLU A 245 5.27 45.14 -26.92
C GLU A 245 6.76 44.96 -27.21
N PRO A 246 7.44 45.97 -27.83
CA PRO A 246 8.87 45.90 -28.09
C PRO A 246 9.69 45.64 -26.81
N VAL A 247 10.60 44.69 -26.88
CA VAL A 247 11.54 44.38 -25.80
C VAL A 247 12.83 45.16 -26.02
N VAL A 248 13.19 46.02 -25.09
CA VAL A 248 14.42 46.82 -25.14
C VAL A 248 15.52 46.04 -24.42
N LEU A 249 16.61 45.76 -25.12
CA LEU A 249 17.80 45.14 -24.56
C LEU A 249 18.84 46.21 -24.27
N THR A 250 19.35 46.23 -23.03
CA THR A 250 20.43 47.15 -22.63
C THR A 250 21.74 46.36 -22.52
N PRO A 251 22.81 46.76 -23.24
CA PRO A 251 24.10 46.09 -23.11
C PRO A 251 24.72 46.36 -21.74
N ASP A 252 25.46 45.40 -21.23
CA ASP A 252 26.31 45.56 -20.06
C ASP A 252 27.57 46.37 -20.37
N GLN A 253 28.49 46.45 -19.41
CA GLN A 253 29.74 47.20 -19.53
C GLN A 253 30.66 46.72 -20.65
N ASP A 254 30.55 45.44 -21.02
CA ASP A 254 31.31 44.81 -22.09
C ASP A 254 30.58 44.83 -23.44
N GLY A 255 29.43 45.46 -23.51
CA GLY A 255 28.60 45.57 -24.72
C GLY A 255 27.76 44.30 -24.98
N ALA A 256 27.78 43.33 -24.06
CA ALA A 256 26.97 42.15 -24.18
C ALA A 256 25.49 42.43 -23.82
N LEU A 257 24.60 41.98 -24.68
CA LEU A 257 23.17 42.11 -24.42
C LEU A 257 22.78 41.05 -23.37
N GLN A 258 22.46 41.51 -22.16
CA GLN A 258 21.94 40.67 -21.10
C GLN A 258 20.52 40.18 -21.46
N TYR A 259 20.42 38.93 -21.83
CA TYR A 259 19.20 38.36 -22.34
C TYR A 259 18.88 37.07 -21.55
N LEU A 260 17.77 37.08 -20.83
CA LEU A 260 17.26 35.87 -20.19
C LEU A 260 16.91 34.84 -21.28
N GLY A 261 17.62 33.75 -21.36
CA GLY A 261 17.45 32.71 -22.37
C GLY A 261 18.59 32.51 -23.36
N LEU A 262 19.60 33.40 -23.35
CA LEU A 262 20.86 33.17 -24.10
C LEU A 262 22.01 32.65 -23.24
N ARG A 263 21.74 32.15 -22.05
CA ARG A 263 22.75 31.42 -21.29
C ARG A 263 22.95 30.05 -21.92
N GLN A 264 24.12 29.89 -22.58
CA GLN A 264 24.60 28.59 -23.03
C GLN A 264 24.87 27.67 -21.87
#